data_e372ccc4afbc2d946ccc78aeb2e29bfb
#
_entry.id   e372ccc4afbc2d946ccc78aeb2e29bfb
#
_cell.length_a   1.000
_cell.length_b   1.000
_cell.length_c   1.000
_cell.angle_alpha   90.00
_cell.angle_beta   90.00
_cell.angle_gamma   90.00
#
_symmetry.space_group_name_H-M   'P 1'
#
loop_
_entity.id
_entity.type
_entity.pdbx_description
1 polymer ?
#
loop_
_entity_poly.entity_id
_entity_poly.type
_entity_poly.pdbx_seq_one_letter_code
_entity_poly.pdbx_strand_id
1 'polypeptide(L)'
;MTAEHWKAEILCVGTELLLGDIVNTNAKELSAALRGLGIGVYWQSVVGDNPARLRQAVQVARDRANLIITTGGLGPTYDDLTKDIVCETFSVPLVMHEEEAEKIRAFFAQKNRVMPENNLRQAMLPEGCTVFSNGNGTAPGFAFVAGGTTVIQLPGPPGRCASCWRRG
;
A
#
# COMPACT_ATOMS: atom_id res chain seq x y z
N MET A 1 3.45 -1.38 -23.78
CA MET A 1 4.69 -1.82 -23.05
C MET A 1 4.60 -3.31 -22.89
N THR A 2 5.60 -4.06 -23.33
CA THR A 2 5.66 -5.53 -23.15
C THR A 2 5.98 -5.84 -21.69
N ALA A 3 5.47 -6.95 -21.18
CA ALA A 3 5.68 -7.40 -19.78
C ALA A 3 7.16 -7.56 -19.38
N GLU A 4 8.07 -7.74 -20.33
CA GLU A 4 9.51 -7.81 -20.12
C GLU A 4 10.17 -6.54 -19.59
N HIS A 5 9.47 -5.41 -19.65
CA HIS A 5 10.01 -4.11 -19.17
C HIS A 5 9.83 -3.91 -17.67
N TRP A 6 8.97 -4.67 -17.00
CA TRP A 6 8.68 -4.50 -15.58
C TRP A 6 9.66 -5.24 -14.68
N LYS A 7 10.29 -4.49 -13.77
CA LYS A 7 11.10 -5.02 -12.67
C LYS A 7 10.35 -4.73 -11.38
N ALA A 8 9.66 -5.74 -10.85
CA ALA A 8 8.84 -5.56 -9.68
C ALA A 8 9.58 -5.86 -8.37
N GLU A 9 9.31 -5.05 -7.35
CA GLU A 9 9.61 -5.32 -5.95
C GLU A 9 8.34 -5.33 -5.12
N ILE A 10 8.19 -6.32 -4.25
CA ILE A 10 7.13 -6.39 -3.24
C ILE A 10 7.76 -6.06 -1.90
N LEU A 11 7.30 -4.98 -1.25
CA LEU A 11 7.77 -4.51 0.05
C LEU A 11 6.66 -4.67 1.08
N CYS A 12 6.80 -5.63 1.98
CA CYS A 12 5.83 -5.90 3.04
C CYS A 12 6.25 -5.19 4.34
N VAL A 13 5.34 -4.43 4.92
CA VAL A 13 5.56 -3.64 6.13
C VAL A 13 4.76 -4.24 7.28
N GLY A 14 5.45 -4.61 8.35
CA GLY A 14 4.88 -5.16 9.56
C GLY A 14 5.94 -5.85 10.41
N THR A 15 6.03 -5.47 11.67
CA THR A 15 6.98 -6.06 12.62
C THR A 15 6.66 -7.53 12.88
N GLU A 16 5.40 -7.92 12.88
CA GLU A 16 4.93 -9.31 13.04
C GLU A 16 5.42 -10.25 11.93
N LEU A 17 5.66 -9.69 10.73
CA LEU A 17 6.25 -10.45 9.62
C LEU A 17 7.73 -10.76 9.87
N LEU A 18 8.49 -9.81 10.43
CA LEU A 18 9.90 -10.00 10.78
C LEU A 18 10.09 -10.96 11.92
N LEU A 19 9.19 -10.95 12.90
CA LEU A 19 9.23 -11.85 14.05
C LEU A 19 8.80 -13.29 13.71
N GLY A 20 8.17 -13.46 12.54
CA GLY A 20 7.66 -14.77 12.13
C GLY A 20 6.35 -15.16 12.80
N ASP A 21 5.66 -14.23 13.45
CA ASP A 21 4.37 -14.46 14.11
C ASP A 21 3.28 -14.79 13.09
N ILE A 22 3.41 -14.26 11.88
CA ILE A 22 2.50 -14.54 10.78
C ILE A 22 3.25 -14.86 9.48
N VAL A 23 2.61 -15.66 8.62
CA VAL A 23 3.14 -15.98 7.28
C VAL A 23 2.85 -14.83 6.32
N ASN A 24 3.85 -14.44 5.52
CA ASN A 24 3.70 -13.41 4.49
C ASN A 24 2.92 -13.94 3.27
N THR A 25 1.60 -14.07 3.44
CA THR A 25 0.71 -14.55 2.36
C THR A 25 0.52 -13.51 1.26
N ASN A 26 0.60 -12.20 1.58
CA ASN A 26 0.49 -11.14 0.58
C ASN A 26 1.59 -11.22 -0.48
N ALA A 27 2.85 -11.39 -0.06
CA ALA A 27 3.96 -11.52 -1.01
C ALA A 27 3.78 -12.73 -1.94
N LYS A 28 3.32 -13.87 -1.39
CA LYS A 28 3.02 -15.08 -2.18
C LYS A 28 1.92 -14.82 -3.22
N GLU A 29 0.79 -14.23 -2.81
CA GLU A 29 -0.36 -14.01 -3.69
C GLU A 29 -0.05 -12.97 -4.77
N LEU A 30 0.60 -11.87 -4.42
CA LEU A 30 1.02 -10.82 -5.35
C LEU A 30 2.04 -11.35 -6.36
N SER A 31 3.03 -12.14 -5.92
CA SER A 31 3.99 -12.76 -6.84
C SER A 31 3.33 -13.72 -7.83
N ALA A 32 2.35 -14.50 -7.37
CA ALA A 32 1.59 -15.39 -8.24
C ALA A 32 0.75 -14.61 -9.26
N ALA A 33 0.11 -13.52 -8.84
CA ALA A 33 -0.67 -12.63 -9.71
C ALA A 33 0.21 -11.94 -10.78
N LEU A 34 1.33 -11.36 -10.37
CA LEU A 34 2.29 -10.69 -11.26
C LEU A 34 2.86 -11.68 -12.29
N ARG A 35 3.21 -12.89 -11.86
CA ARG A 35 3.65 -13.95 -12.77
C ARG A 35 2.57 -14.30 -13.82
N GLY A 36 1.30 -14.33 -13.42
CA GLY A 36 0.18 -14.54 -14.33
C GLY A 36 0.04 -13.45 -15.40
N LEU A 37 0.53 -12.22 -15.09
CA LEU A 37 0.59 -11.09 -16.00
C LEU A 37 1.91 -11.02 -16.81
N GLY A 38 2.82 -11.96 -16.62
CA GLY A 38 4.14 -11.95 -17.24
C GLY A 38 5.11 -10.92 -16.64
N ILE A 39 4.83 -10.41 -15.43
CA ILE A 39 5.66 -9.43 -14.74
C ILE A 39 6.65 -10.13 -13.81
N GLY A 40 7.95 -9.87 -14.00
CA GLY A 40 9.00 -10.43 -13.16
C GLY A 40 9.07 -9.76 -11.79
N VAL A 41 8.97 -10.55 -10.72
CA VAL A 41 9.28 -10.11 -9.34
C VAL A 41 10.73 -10.46 -9.06
N TYR A 42 11.55 -9.44 -8.86
CA TYR A 42 12.99 -9.61 -8.64
C TYR A 42 13.36 -9.52 -7.17
N TRP A 43 12.56 -8.81 -6.37
CA TRP A 43 12.83 -8.63 -4.95
C TRP A 43 11.54 -8.74 -4.14
N GLN A 44 11.66 -9.39 -2.99
CA GLN A 44 10.69 -9.37 -1.91
C GLN A 44 11.40 -8.93 -0.65
N SER A 45 10.96 -7.82 -0.08
CA SER A 45 11.54 -7.22 1.11
C SER A 45 10.51 -7.18 2.24
N VAL A 46 10.96 -7.40 3.46
CA VAL A 46 10.13 -7.23 4.66
C VAL A 46 10.81 -6.21 5.56
N VAL A 47 10.05 -5.24 6.06
CA VAL A 47 10.53 -4.22 6.98
C VAL A 47 9.54 -4.05 8.13
N GLY A 48 10.05 -3.87 9.35
CA GLY A 48 9.21 -3.57 10.51
C GLY A 48 8.77 -2.10 10.54
N ASP A 49 7.86 -1.79 11.46
CA ASP A 49 7.25 -0.47 11.65
C ASP A 49 8.25 0.52 12.26
N ASN A 50 9.30 0.82 11.51
CA ASN A 50 10.34 1.77 11.88
C ASN A 50 10.55 2.78 10.73
N PRO A 51 10.34 4.08 10.97
CA PRO A 51 10.37 5.11 9.92
C PRO A 51 11.70 5.17 9.15
N ALA A 52 12.83 5.08 9.84
CA ALA A 52 14.15 5.18 9.21
C ALA A 52 14.46 3.97 8.32
N ARG A 53 14.15 2.77 8.80
CA ARG A 53 14.34 1.52 8.03
C ARG A 53 13.40 1.44 6.85
N LEU A 54 12.14 1.87 7.03
CA LEU A 54 11.16 1.90 5.96
C LEU A 54 11.57 2.89 4.87
N ARG A 55 12.02 4.10 5.23
CA ARG A 55 12.55 5.07 4.27
C ARG A 55 13.72 4.50 3.48
N GLN A 56 14.67 3.86 4.15
CA GLN A 56 15.80 3.21 3.49
C GLN A 56 15.35 2.11 2.53
N ALA A 57 14.42 1.26 2.93
CA ALA A 57 13.90 0.17 2.09
C ALA A 57 13.19 0.73 0.84
N VAL A 58 12.39 1.79 0.98
CA VAL A 58 11.71 2.45 -0.15
C VAL A 58 12.73 3.10 -1.10
N GLN A 59 13.78 3.74 -0.59
CA GLN A 59 14.84 4.30 -1.41
C GLN A 59 15.56 3.22 -2.23
N VAL A 60 15.93 2.10 -1.60
CA VAL A 60 16.55 0.96 -2.28
C VAL A 60 15.63 0.39 -3.36
N ALA A 61 14.35 0.23 -3.05
CA ALA A 61 13.36 -0.25 -4.01
C ALA A 61 13.23 0.70 -5.22
N ARG A 62 13.16 2.03 -4.98
CA ARG A 62 13.10 3.05 -6.03
C ARG A 62 14.29 3.00 -6.98
N ASP A 63 15.50 2.70 -6.46
CA ASP A 63 16.72 2.69 -7.26
C ASP A 63 16.86 1.45 -8.16
N ARG A 64 16.11 0.37 -7.89
CA ARG A 64 16.26 -0.92 -8.59
C ARG A 64 15.01 -1.43 -9.30
N ALA A 65 13.82 -0.96 -8.90
CA ALA A 65 12.55 -1.42 -9.45
C ALA A 65 11.79 -0.27 -10.13
N ASN A 66 11.02 -0.59 -11.17
CA ASN A 66 10.10 0.36 -11.82
C ASN A 66 8.63 0.03 -11.53
N LEU A 67 8.38 -1.05 -10.79
CA LEU A 67 7.09 -1.37 -10.16
C LEU A 67 7.35 -1.74 -8.70
N ILE A 68 6.83 -0.95 -7.78
CA ILE A 68 6.93 -1.19 -6.35
C ILE A 68 5.53 -1.43 -5.80
N ILE A 69 5.32 -2.58 -5.17
CA ILE A 69 4.05 -2.88 -4.50
C ILE A 69 4.33 -2.97 -3.01
N THR A 70 3.72 -2.07 -2.22
CA THR A 70 3.82 -2.13 -0.75
C THR A 70 2.56 -2.73 -0.16
N THR A 71 2.68 -3.49 0.93
CA THR A 71 1.56 -3.97 1.72
C THR A 71 1.79 -3.69 3.19
N GLY A 72 0.77 -3.17 3.89
CA GLY A 72 0.84 -2.80 5.30
C GLY A 72 1.07 -1.32 5.55
N GLY A 73 0.82 -0.88 6.79
CA GLY A 73 1.03 0.49 7.25
C GLY A 73 0.13 1.56 6.59
N LEU A 74 -1.11 1.18 6.20
CA LEU A 74 -2.14 2.10 5.66
C LEU A 74 -3.30 2.36 6.63
N GLY A 75 -3.18 1.93 7.87
CA GLY A 75 -4.18 2.18 8.91
C GLY A 75 -4.18 3.62 9.39
N PRO A 76 -5.05 3.93 10.38
CA PRO A 76 -5.20 5.28 10.91
C PRO A 76 -4.26 5.60 12.06
N THR A 77 -3.46 4.64 12.55
CA THR A 77 -2.62 4.81 13.74
C THR A 77 -1.31 5.53 13.43
N TYR A 78 -0.60 5.96 14.46
CA TYR A 78 0.67 6.67 14.30
C TYR A 78 1.78 5.78 13.74
N ASP A 79 1.65 4.47 13.89
CA ASP A 79 2.60 3.48 13.38
C ASP A 79 2.36 3.16 11.89
N ASP A 80 1.21 3.55 11.35
CA ASP A 80 0.85 3.39 9.94
C ASP A 80 1.52 4.47 9.09
N LEU A 81 2.81 4.32 8.83
CA LEU A 81 3.66 5.33 8.19
C LEU A 81 4.00 5.04 6.72
N THR A 82 3.59 3.90 6.18
CA THR A 82 4.01 3.46 4.84
C THR A 82 3.63 4.47 3.78
N LYS A 83 2.40 4.96 3.80
CA LYS A 83 1.92 5.93 2.83
C LYS A 83 2.73 7.23 2.88
N ASP A 84 2.89 7.79 4.07
CA ASP A 84 3.58 9.07 4.26
C ASP A 84 5.04 8.98 3.79
N ILE A 85 5.76 7.94 4.19
CA ILE A 85 7.17 7.73 3.83
C ILE A 85 7.35 7.47 2.34
N VAL A 86 6.48 6.68 1.73
CA VAL A 86 6.54 6.41 0.28
C VAL A 86 6.27 7.70 -0.49
N CYS A 87 5.21 8.44 -0.16
CA CYS A 87 4.87 9.69 -0.84
C CYS A 87 5.97 10.75 -0.67
N GLU A 88 6.55 10.86 0.52
CA GLU A 88 7.71 11.72 0.78
C GLU A 88 8.92 11.33 -0.10
N THR A 89 9.24 10.04 -0.18
CA THR A 89 10.38 9.53 -0.96
C THR A 89 10.24 9.81 -2.46
N PHE A 90 9.01 9.79 -2.97
CA PHE A 90 8.69 10.09 -4.37
C PHE A 90 8.30 11.55 -4.61
N SER A 91 8.31 12.40 -3.58
CA SER A 91 7.92 13.82 -3.65
C SER A 91 6.50 14.02 -4.20
N VAL A 92 5.58 13.14 -3.83
CA VAL A 92 4.16 13.21 -4.21
C VAL A 92 3.37 13.75 -3.03
N PRO A 93 2.65 14.88 -3.17
CA PRO A 93 1.87 15.45 -2.09
C PRO A 93 0.66 14.57 -1.75
N LEU A 94 0.30 14.54 -0.46
CA LEU A 94 -0.94 13.94 0.01
C LEU A 94 -2.03 15.00 0.06
N VAL A 95 -3.19 14.68 -0.51
CA VAL A 95 -4.37 15.55 -0.52
C VAL A 95 -5.59 14.80 0.04
N MET A 96 -6.56 15.54 0.59
CA MET A 96 -7.80 14.94 1.05
C MET A 96 -8.63 14.47 -0.15
N HIS A 97 -8.95 13.19 -0.16
CA HIS A 97 -9.83 12.58 -1.15
C HIS A 97 -11.25 12.47 -0.55
N GLU A 98 -12.09 13.47 -0.84
CA GLU A 98 -13.41 13.60 -0.17
C GLU A 98 -14.31 12.38 -0.38
N GLU A 99 -14.27 11.76 -1.56
CA GLU A 99 -15.06 10.55 -1.83
C GLU A 99 -14.67 9.40 -0.89
N GLU A 100 -13.38 9.21 -0.62
CA GLU A 100 -12.92 8.19 0.33
C GLU A 100 -13.21 8.60 1.78
N ALA A 101 -13.12 9.89 2.11
CA ALA A 101 -13.53 10.40 3.43
C ALA A 101 -15.01 10.10 3.71
N GLU A 102 -15.88 10.33 2.74
CA GLU A 102 -17.31 9.99 2.85
C GLU A 102 -17.54 8.49 3.01
N LYS A 103 -16.83 7.64 2.27
CA LYS A 103 -16.90 6.18 2.43
C LYS A 103 -16.52 5.74 3.85
N ILE A 104 -15.48 6.35 4.42
CA ILE A 104 -15.05 6.08 5.80
C ILE A 104 -16.13 6.50 6.79
N ARG A 105 -16.69 7.71 6.66
CA ARG A 105 -17.80 8.18 7.51
C ARG A 105 -19.01 7.25 7.43
N ALA A 106 -19.42 6.86 6.23
CA ALA A 106 -20.52 5.93 5.98
C ALA A 106 -20.26 4.55 6.61
N PHE A 107 -19.04 4.03 6.56
CA PHE A 107 -18.68 2.76 7.18
C PHE A 107 -18.89 2.76 8.70
N PHE A 108 -18.53 3.85 9.39
CA PHE A 108 -18.74 3.98 10.83
C PHE A 108 -20.22 4.20 11.17
N ALA A 109 -20.93 5.01 10.38
CA ALA A 109 -22.37 5.26 10.56
C ALA A 109 -23.18 3.96 10.41
N GLN A 110 -22.92 3.12 9.42
CA GLN A 110 -23.58 1.83 9.23
C GLN A 110 -23.37 0.87 10.42
N LYS A 111 -22.27 1.02 11.15
CA LYS A 111 -21.98 0.20 12.33
C LYS A 111 -22.44 0.83 13.64
N ASN A 112 -23.15 1.95 13.59
CA ASN A 112 -23.53 2.74 14.76
C ASN A 112 -22.36 3.06 15.69
N ARG A 113 -21.18 3.38 15.11
CA ARG A 113 -19.96 3.71 15.85
C ARG A 113 -19.54 5.15 15.57
N VAL A 114 -19.06 5.82 16.61
CA VAL A 114 -18.40 7.11 16.44
C VAL A 114 -17.08 6.90 15.71
N MET A 115 -16.88 7.63 14.62
CA MET A 115 -15.63 7.59 13.87
C MET A 115 -14.55 8.39 14.63
N PRO A 116 -13.42 7.77 15.01
CA PRO A 116 -12.28 8.53 15.52
C PRO A 116 -11.72 9.45 14.42
N GLU A 117 -11.34 10.67 14.78
CA GLU A 117 -10.91 11.69 13.81
C GLU A 117 -9.67 11.26 13.00
N ASN A 118 -8.76 10.51 13.63
CA ASN A 118 -7.57 9.97 12.96
C ASN A 118 -7.88 9.01 11.79
N ASN A 119 -9.09 8.48 11.69
CA ASN A 119 -9.46 7.62 10.55
C ASN A 119 -9.50 8.38 9.23
N LEU A 120 -9.69 9.70 9.24
CA LEU A 120 -9.63 10.53 8.03
C LEU A 120 -8.22 10.57 7.41
N ARG A 121 -7.16 10.24 8.16
CA ARG A 121 -5.82 10.06 7.58
C ARG A 121 -5.80 9.01 6.45
N GLN A 122 -6.69 8.04 6.49
CA GLN A 122 -6.80 7.02 5.43
C GLN A 122 -7.33 7.59 4.11
N ALA A 123 -8.04 8.73 4.15
CA ALA A 123 -8.51 9.46 2.97
C ALA A 123 -7.51 10.51 2.46
N MET A 124 -6.38 10.72 3.16
CA MET A 124 -5.26 11.50 2.64
C MET A 124 -4.51 10.61 1.65
N LEU A 125 -4.65 10.87 0.35
CA LEU A 125 -4.10 10.04 -0.72
C LEU A 125 -3.16 10.87 -1.61
N PRO A 126 -2.25 10.22 -2.36
CA PRO A 126 -1.39 10.92 -3.32
C PRO A 126 -2.22 11.68 -4.34
N GLU A 127 -1.83 12.91 -4.64
CA GLU A 127 -2.48 13.71 -5.66
C GLU A 127 -2.47 12.99 -7.02
N GLY A 128 -3.65 12.91 -7.67
CA GLY A 128 -3.81 12.26 -8.97
C GLY A 128 -3.67 10.72 -8.97
N CYS A 129 -3.68 10.07 -7.82
CA CYS A 129 -3.59 8.61 -7.73
C CYS A 129 -4.85 7.92 -8.25
N THR A 130 -4.70 6.67 -8.70
CA THR A 130 -5.82 5.75 -8.91
C THR A 130 -6.16 5.06 -7.61
N VAL A 131 -7.41 5.13 -7.17
CA VAL A 131 -7.88 4.56 -5.90
C VAL A 131 -8.52 3.19 -6.11
N PHE A 132 -8.12 2.22 -5.28
CA PHE A 132 -8.70 0.88 -5.24
C PHE A 132 -9.57 0.72 -4.00
N SER A 133 -10.87 0.75 -4.18
CA SER A 133 -11.82 0.65 -3.07
C SER A 133 -11.66 -0.64 -2.29
N ASN A 134 -11.65 -0.52 -0.95
CA ASN A 134 -11.55 -1.66 -0.04
C ASN A 134 -12.93 -2.07 0.48
N GLY A 135 -13.49 -3.17 -0.05
CA GLY A 135 -14.77 -3.71 0.43
C GLY A 135 -14.72 -4.32 1.83
N ASN A 136 -13.54 -4.58 2.38
CA ASN A 136 -13.36 -5.28 3.68
C ASN A 136 -12.75 -4.37 4.76
N GLY A 137 -12.78 -3.05 4.59
CA GLY A 137 -12.19 -2.12 5.57
C GLY A 137 -12.27 -0.67 5.13
N THR A 138 -11.64 0.21 5.89
CA THR A 138 -11.66 1.66 5.68
C THR A 138 -10.46 2.19 4.91
N ALA A 139 -9.31 1.50 4.94
CA ALA A 139 -8.12 1.93 4.22
C ALA A 139 -8.20 1.50 2.75
N PRO A 140 -8.29 2.42 1.78
CA PRO A 140 -8.22 2.08 0.37
C PRO A 140 -6.79 1.66 -0.02
N GLY A 141 -6.68 0.88 -1.10
CA GLY A 141 -5.42 0.80 -1.83
C GLY A 141 -5.35 1.91 -2.87
N PHE A 142 -4.17 2.17 -3.40
CA PHE A 142 -4.01 3.17 -4.46
C PHE A 142 -2.73 2.94 -5.26
N ALA A 143 -2.66 3.56 -6.44
CA ALA A 143 -1.47 3.58 -7.28
C ALA A 143 -1.19 4.98 -7.80
N PHE A 144 0.09 5.30 -7.97
CA PHE A 144 0.56 6.50 -8.65
C PHE A 144 1.83 6.22 -9.45
N VAL A 145 2.19 7.13 -10.34
CA VAL A 145 3.44 7.07 -11.11
C VAL A 145 4.27 8.31 -10.79
N ALA A 146 5.51 8.10 -10.38
CA ALA A 146 6.44 9.20 -10.13
C ALA A 146 7.87 8.78 -10.51
N GLY A 147 8.61 9.68 -11.16
CA GLY A 147 10.01 9.43 -11.55
C GLY A 147 10.22 8.18 -12.44
N GLY A 148 9.21 7.79 -13.22
CA GLY A 148 9.25 6.59 -14.07
C GLY A 148 8.97 5.27 -13.32
N THR A 149 8.65 5.33 -12.04
CA THR A 149 8.29 4.18 -11.21
C THR A 149 6.78 4.18 -10.95
N THR A 150 6.14 3.04 -11.15
CA THR A 150 4.77 2.79 -10.71
C THR A 150 4.79 2.26 -9.28
N VAL A 151 4.06 2.92 -8.41
CA VAL A 151 3.94 2.55 -6.99
C VAL A 151 2.49 2.16 -6.71
N ILE A 152 2.31 0.97 -6.15
CA ILE A 152 1.00 0.46 -5.70
C ILE A 152 1.09 0.24 -4.19
N GLN A 153 0.13 0.77 -3.44
CA GLN A 153 0.05 0.55 -2.01
C GLN A 153 -1.24 -0.17 -1.63
N LEU A 154 -1.11 -1.24 -0.87
CA LEU A 154 -2.21 -2.13 -0.49
C LEU A 154 -2.26 -2.30 1.04
N PRO A 155 -3.46 -2.47 1.63
CA PRO A 155 -3.60 -2.75 3.06
C PRO A 155 -2.89 -4.04 3.48
N GLY A 156 -2.43 -4.09 4.75
CA GLY A 156 -1.70 -5.22 5.30
C GLY A 156 -2.51 -6.51 5.46
N PRO A 157 -3.71 -6.50 6.09
CA PRO A 157 -4.48 -7.72 6.29
C PRO A 157 -4.81 -8.42 4.97
N PRO A 158 -4.54 -9.75 4.81
CA PRO A 158 -4.62 -10.44 3.52
C PRO A 158 -5.97 -10.29 2.81
N GLY A 159 -7.08 -10.41 3.53
CA GLY A 159 -8.41 -10.21 2.94
C GLY A 159 -8.67 -8.79 2.44
N ARG A 160 -8.02 -7.77 3.01
CA ARG A 160 -8.10 -6.37 2.57
C ARG A 160 -7.18 -6.13 1.38
N CYS A 161 -5.97 -6.67 1.41
CA CYS A 161 -5.02 -6.63 0.30
C CYS A 161 -5.62 -7.24 -0.96
N ALA A 162 -6.14 -8.45 -0.88
CA ALA A 162 -6.80 -9.15 -1.99
C ALA A 162 -8.04 -8.39 -2.52
N SER A 163 -8.82 -7.75 -1.64
CA SER A 163 -9.97 -6.94 -2.03
C SER A 163 -9.58 -5.74 -2.90
N CYS A 164 -8.52 -5.03 -2.54
CA CYS A 164 -8.01 -3.90 -3.32
C CYS A 164 -7.36 -4.38 -4.63
N TRP A 165 -6.51 -5.40 -4.58
CA TRP A 165 -5.79 -5.92 -5.75
C TRP A 165 -6.70 -6.43 -6.87
N ARG A 166 -7.82 -7.08 -6.54
CA ARG A 166 -8.76 -7.64 -7.53
C ARG A 166 -9.69 -6.61 -8.15
N ARG A 167 -9.72 -5.39 -7.65
CA ARG A 167 -10.62 -4.31 -8.11
C ARG A 167 -9.89 -3.18 -8.84
N GLY A 168 -8.57 -3.15 -8.77
CA GLY A 168 -7.68 -2.26 -9.51
C GLY A 168 -7.17 -2.91 -10.77
#